data_9ab90826158e2f56a3fe66c2d5143514
#
_entry.id   9ab90826158e2f56a3fe66c2d5143514
#
_cell.length_a   1.000
_cell.length_b   1.000
_cell.length_c   1.000
_cell.angle_alpha   90.00
_cell.angle_beta   90.00
_cell.angle_gamma   90.00
#
_symmetry.space_group_name_H-M   'P 1'
#
loop_
_entity.id
_entity.type
_entity.pdbx_description
1 polymer ?
#
loop_
_entity_poly.entity_id
_entity_poly.type
_entity_poly.pdbx_seq_one_letter_code
_entity_poly.pdbx_strand_id
1 'polypeptide(L)'
;MTKRVALLAGLDASALEHVYAERLRPNPGAENMIAGLQAHGIKIALVSGGFTYFTEKLKMRLGLDYARANTLEIIDGRLTGRVLGTIVGAEGKRAFLHELCQTLGISTQQAAAMGDGANDLLMMNAAGLSIAYHAKPAVRAQAHTALNHCSLDGVLALLGVSAA
;
A
#
# COMPACT_ATOMS: atom_id res chain seq x y z
N MET A 1 -9.67 -7.25 12.02
CA MET A 1 -9.10 -8.09 10.95
C MET A 1 -9.31 -9.58 11.21
N THR A 2 -8.87 -10.11 12.32
CA THR A 2 -8.92 -11.56 12.66
C THR A 2 -10.29 -12.21 12.46
N LYS A 3 -11.37 -11.59 12.94
CA LYS A 3 -12.74 -12.11 12.74
C LYS A 3 -13.15 -12.24 11.26
N ARG A 4 -12.69 -11.34 10.40
CA ARG A 4 -12.98 -11.39 8.96
C ARG A 4 -12.18 -12.46 8.24
N VAL A 5 -10.91 -12.65 8.65
CA VAL A 5 -10.04 -13.69 8.07
C VAL A 5 -10.52 -15.08 8.46
N ALA A 6 -11.04 -15.26 9.67
CA ALA A 6 -11.61 -16.53 10.11
C ALA A 6 -12.75 -17.06 9.20
N LEU A 7 -13.47 -16.15 8.53
CA LEU A 7 -14.53 -16.54 7.57
C LEU A 7 -13.96 -17.17 6.27
N LEU A 8 -12.66 -17.07 6.03
CA LEU A 8 -12.00 -17.68 4.88
C LEU A 8 -11.56 -19.12 5.14
N ALA A 9 -11.75 -19.62 6.36
CA ALA A 9 -11.34 -20.98 6.73
C ALA A 9 -11.99 -22.03 5.82
N GLY A 10 -11.19 -22.95 5.30
CA GLY A 10 -11.62 -24.04 4.43
C GLY A 10 -11.73 -23.69 2.95
N LEU A 11 -11.63 -22.39 2.57
CA LEU A 11 -11.60 -22.00 1.17
C LEU A 11 -10.33 -22.53 0.48
N ASP A 12 -10.47 -22.98 -0.74
CA ASP A 12 -9.36 -23.35 -1.60
C ASP A 12 -8.48 -22.10 -1.90
N ALA A 13 -7.17 -22.26 -1.81
CA ALA A 13 -6.24 -21.15 -2.05
C ALA A 13 -6.33 -20.59 -3.48
N SER A 14 -6.81 -21.37 -4.46
CA SER A 14 -7.08 -20.89 -5.83
C SER A 14 -8.11 -19.75 -5.89
N ALA A 15 -8.97 -19.60 -4.87
CA ALA A 15 -9.87 -18.46 -4.78
C ALA A 15 -9.14 -17.13 -4.77
N LEU A 16 -7.91 -17.08 -4.22
CA LEU A 16 -7.08 -15.87 -4.25
C LEU A 16 -6.69 -15.48 -5.67
N GLU A 17 -6.40 -16.48 -6.54
CA GLU A 17 -6.10 -16.23 -7.96
C GLU A 17 -7.30 -15.65 -8.70
N HIS A 18 -8.48 -16.19 -8.51
CA HIS A 18 -9.71 -15.67 -9.13
C HIS A 18 -9.96 -14.21 -8.70
N VAL A 19 -9.82 -13.91 -7.41
CA VAL A 19 -9.97 -12.53 -6.92
C VAL A 19 -8.93 -11.60 -7.55
N TYR A 20 -7.67 -12.03 -7.66
CA TYR A 20 -6.63 -11.25 -8.30
C TYR A 20 -6.96 -10.96 -9.77
N ALA A 21 -7.30 -11.99 -10.52
CA ALA A 21 -7.57 -11.88 -11.95
C ALA A 21 -8.83 -11.05 -12.27
N GLU A 22 -9.90 -11.24 -11.50
CA GLU A 22 -11.21 -10.66 -11.82
C GLU A 22 -11.45 -9.31 -11.15
N ARG A 23 -10.93 -9.09 -9.94
CA ARG A 23 -11.32 -7.96 -9.08
C ARG A 23 -10.23 -6.92 -8.87
N LEU A 24 -8.96 -7.33 -8.91
CA LEU A 24 -7.89 -6.41 -8.57
C LEU A 24 -7.48 -5.58 -9.79
N ARG A 25 -7.75 -4.28 -9.70
CA ARG A 25 -7.33 -3.30 -10.71
C ARG A 25 -6.59 -2.16 -10.02
N PRO A 26 -5.44 -1.71 -10.55
CA PRO A 26 -4.81 -0.49 -10.11
C PRO A 26 -5.75 0.71 -10.29
N ASN A 27 -5.62 1.71 -9.44
CA ASN A 27 -6.32 2.97 -9.62
C ASN A 27 -5.86 3.67 -10.90
N PRO A 28 -6.73 4.47 -11.54
CA PRO A 28 -6.34 5.27 -12.71
C PRO A 28 -5.07 6.10 -12.44
N GLY A 29 -4.16 6.12 -13.40
CA GLY A 29 -2.89 6.85 -13.29
C GLY A 29 -1.78 6.15 -12.48
N ALA A 30 -2.05 4.97 -11.88
CA ALA A 30 -1.05 4.27 -11.07
C ALA A 30 0.20 3.90 -11.87
N GLU A 31 0.04 3.36 -13.06
CA GLU A 31 1.16 2.93 -13.91
C GLU A 31 2.00 4.15 -14.36
N ASN A 32 1.35 5.25 -14.74
CA ASN A 32 2.03 6.51 -15.09
C ASN A 32 2.77 7.10 -13.90
N MET A 33 2.13 7.14 -12.73
CA MET A 33 2.79 7.60 -11.49
C MET A 33 4.04 6.79 -11.21
N ILE A 34 3.93 5.47 -11.23
CA ILE A 34 5.04 4.55 -10.93
C ILE A 34 6.19 4.76 -11.93
N ALA A 35 5.90 4.80 -13.24
CA ALA A 35 6.90 5.04 -14.27
C ALA A 35 7.62 6.38 -14.07
N GLY A 36 6.88 7.46 -13.81
CA GLY A 36 7.45 8.77 -13.55
C GLY A 36 8.34 8.80 -12.30
N LEU A 37 7.91 8.19 -11.20
CA LEU A 37 8.71 8.10 -9.98
C LEU A 37 9.99 7.29 -10.20
N GLN A 38 9.91 6.16 -10.91
CA GLN A 38 11.07 5.30 -11.23
C GLN A 38 12.08 6.03 -12.12
N ALA A 39 11.63 6.79 -13.12
CA ALA A 39 12.49 7.59 -13.99
C ALA A 39 13.32 8.61 -13.21
N HIS A 40 12.84 9.04 -12.04
CA HIS A 40 13.54 9.96 -11.12
C HIS A 40 14.27 9.25 -9.98
N GLY A 41 14.40 7.92 -10.03
CA GLY A 41 15.09 7.12 -9.00
C GLY A 41 14.36 7.05 -7.65
N ILE A 42 13.09 7.44 -7.60
CA ILE A 42 12.30 7.43 -6.36
C ILE A 42 11.86 6.00 -6.07
N LYS A 43 12.15 5.54 -4.86
CA LYS A 43 11.76 4.21 -4.40
C LYS A 43 10.28 4.14 -4.03
N ILE A 44 9.63 3.04 -4.41
CA ILE A 44 8.18 2.89 -4.26
C ILE A 44 7.87 1.67 -3.40
N ALA A 45 7.09 1.88 -2.35
CA ALA A 45 6.65 0.84 -1.44
C ALA A 45 5.12 0.76 -1.37
N LEU A 46 4.59 -0.46 -1.38
CA LEU A 46 3.18 -0.76 -1.16
C LEU A 46 2.99 -1.37 0.23
N VAL A 47 2.25 -0.70 1.11
CA VAL A 47 1.87 -1.27 2.41
C VAL A 47 0.36 -1.40 2.51
N SER A 48 -0.12 -2.59 2.86
CA SER A 48 -1.55 -2.90 2.87
C SER A 48 -1.97 -3.68 4.10
N GLY A 49 -3.14 -3.35 4.65
CA GLY A 49 -3.85 -4.23 5.57
C GLY A 49 -4.48 -5.47 4.91
N GLY A 50 -4.37 -5.61 3.59
CA GLY A 50 -4.74 -6.80 2.83
C GLY A 50 -3.72 -7.93 2.99
N PHE A 51 -3.50 -8.71 1.92
CA PHE A 51 -2.71 -9.93 1.98
C PHE A 51 -1.52 -9.93 1.04
N THR A 52 -0.42 -10.55 1.48
CA THR A 52 0.85 -10.68 0.73
C THR A 52 0.64 -11.30 -0.65
N TYR A 53 -0.28 -12.23 -0.79
CA TYR A 53 -0.64 -12.83 -2.08
C TYR A 53 -0.90 -11.76 -3.16
N PHE A 54 -1.64 -10.72 -2.81
CA PHE A 54 -1.99 -9.65 -3.75
C PHE A 54 -0.88 -8.61 -3.89
N THR A 55 -0.27 -8.21 -2.78
CA THR A 55 0.76 -7.16 -2.82
C THR A 55 2.04 -7.63 -3.52
N GLU A 56 2.42 -8.90 -3.38
CA GLU A 56 3.57 -9.44 -4.11
C GLU A 56 3.32 -9.53 -5.62
N LYS A 57 2.12 -9.97 -6.04
CA LYS A 57 1.74 -9.96 -7.46
C LYS A 57 1.70 -8.54 -8.04
N LEU A 58 1.17 -7.57 -7.29
CA LEU A 58 1.19 -6.16 -7.69
C LEU A 58 2.61 -5.60 -7.75
N LYS A 59 3.45 -5.93 -6.77
CA LYS A 59 4.86 -5.53 -6.75
C LYS A 59 5.56 -6.00 -8.01
N MET A 60 5.43 -7.27 -8.37
CA MET A 60 6.02 -7.82 -9.60
C MET A 60 5.45 -7.17 -10.86
N ARG A 61 4.12 -7.04 -10.95
CA ARG A 61 3.43 -6.49 -12.12
C ARG A 61 3.78 -5.03 -12.38
N LEU A 62 3.86 -4.23 -11.32
CA LEU A 62 4.05 -2.78 -11.40
C LEU A 62 5.52 -2.35 -11.18
N GLY A 63 6.42 -3.31 -10.91
CA GLY A 63 7.83 -3.03 -10.69
C GLY A 63 8.12 -2.25 -9.40
N LEU A 64 7.33 -2.45 -8.34
CA LEU A 64 7.53 -1.76 -7.07
C LEU A 64 8.78 -2.30 -6.36
N ASP A 65 9.49 -1.44 -5.62
CA ASP A 65 10.70 -1.86 -4.89
C ASP A 65 10.36 -2.70 -3.66
N TYR A 66 9.32 -2.33 -2.92
CA TYR A 66 8.96 -2.95 -1.65
C TYR A 66 7.46 -3.21 -1.53
N ALA A 67 7.10 -4.27 -0.80
CA ALA A 67 5.71 -4.53 -0.42
C ALA A 67 5.63 -5.10 0.99
N ARG A 68 4.58 -4.75 1.73
CA ARG A 68 4.25 -5.36 3.02
C ARG A 68 2.75 -5.48 3.20
N ALA A 69 2.31 -6.66 3.62
CA ALA A 69 0.91 -6.95 3.94
C ALA A 69 0.82 -8.11 4.94
N ASN A 70 -0.38 -8.55 5.25
CA ASN A 70 -0.60 -9.71 6.11
C ASN A 70 -0.46 -11.02 5.33
N THR A 71 0.15 -12.03 5.93
CA THR A 71 0.31 -13.34 5.30
C THR A 71 -0.79 -14.28 5.78
N LEU A 72 -1.59 -14.79 4.84
CA LEU A 72 -2.58 -15.84 5.13
C LEU A 72 -1.87 -17.17 5.35
N GLU A 73 -2.32 -17.91 6.34
CA GLU A 73 -1.88 -19.29 6.54
C GLU A 73 -2.63 -20.21 5.59
N ILE A 74 -1.88 -21.03 4.86
CA ILE A 74 -2.39 -22.02 3.91
C ILE A 74 -1.81 -23.38 4.32
N ILE A 75 -2.66 -24.39 4.51
CA ILE A 75 -2.29 -25.77 4.80
C ILE A 75 -3.04 -26.66 3.79
N ASP A 76 -2.34 -27.57 3.14
CA ASP A 76 -2.90 -28.51 2.16
C ASP A 76 -3.74 -27.81 1.07
N GLY A 77 -3.28 -26.66 0.59
CA GLY A 77 -3.95 -25.88 -0.45
C GLY A 77 -5.20 -25.12 0.02
N ARG A 78 -5.50 -25.08 1.32
CA ARG A 78 -6.66 -24.42 1.90
C ARG A 78 -6.27 -23.33 2.89
N LEU A 79 -7.05 -22.26 2.89
CA LEU A 79 -6.94 -21.19 3.87
C LEU A 79 -7.38 -21.70 5.23
N THR A 80 -6.58 -21.47 6.27
CA THR A 80 -6.93 -21.87 7.63
C THR A 80 -7.82 -20.86 8.37
N GLY A 81 -7.98 -19.67 7.79
CA GLY A 81 -8.65 -18.55 8.46
C GLY A 81 -7.75 -17.82 9.45
N ARG A 82 -6.44 -18.03 9.39
CA ARG A 82 -5.44 -17.36 10.26
C ARG A 82 -4.48 -16.51 9.46
N VAL A 83 -3.88 -15.55 10.15
CA VAL A 83 -2.80 -14.70 9.64
C VAL A 83 -1.52 -15.10 10.36
N LEU A 84 -0.42 -15.22 9.61
CA LEU A 84 0.90 -15.49 10.14
C LEU A 84 1.59 -14.19 10.57
N GLY A 85 2.29 -14.23 11.70
CA GLY A 85 3.09 -13.11 12.18
C GLY A 85 2.28 -11.92 12.70
N THR A 86 2.92 -10.76 12.74
CA THR A 86 2.32 -9.52 13.24
C THR A 86 1.38 -8.91 12.21
N ILE A 87 0.18 -8.52 12.66
CA ILE A 87 -0.82 -7.90 11.78
C ILE A 87 -0.38 -6.49 11.36
N VAL A 88 -0.42 -6.25 10.06
CA VAL A 88 -0.17 -4.94 9.45
C VAL A 88 -1.43 -4.08 9.58
N GLY A 89 -1.53 -3.38 10.71
CA GLY A 89 -2.52 -2.35 10.98
C GLY A 89 -1.90 -0.95 10.88
N ALA A 90 -2.50 0.05 11.52
CA ALA A 90 -2.01 1.43 11.50
C ALA A 90 -0.57 1.55 12.04
N GLU A 91 -0.28 0.92 13.19
CA GLU A 91 1.08 0.88 13.75
C GLU A 91 2.06 0.12 12.86
N GLY A 92 1.63 -1.00 12.28
CA GLY A 92 2.46 -1.79 11.35
C GLY A 92 2.84 -1.01 10.10
N LYS A 93 1.95 -0.17 9.57
CA LYS A 93 2.25 0.72 8.43
C LYS A 93 3.28 1.80 8.80
N ARG A 94 3.11 2.43 9.96
CA ARG A 94 4.08 3.40 10.48
C ARG A 94 5.45 2.77 10.71
N ALA A 95 5.48 1.62 11.36
CA ALA A 95 6.72 0.88 11.61
C ALA A 95 7.43 0.52 10.30
N PHE A 96 6.69 0.09 9.27
CA PHE A 96 7.25 -0.21 7.97
C PHE A 96 7.88 1.01 7.29
N LEU A 97 7.25 2.19 7.37
CA LEU A 97 7.85 3.42 6.87
C LEU A 97 9.20 3.70 7.54
N HIS A 98 9.27 3.63 8.88
CA HIS A 98 10.51 3.86 9.63
C HIS A 98 11.59 2.84 9.26
N GLU A 99 11.26 1.56 9.24
CA GLU A 99 12.16 0.47 8.87
C GLU A 99 12.72 0.66 7.45
N LEU A 100 11.85 1.04 6.50
CA LEU A 100 12.25 1.26 5.13
C LEU A 100 13.16 2.49 4.97
N CYS A 101 12.83 3.60 5.63
CA CYS A 101 13.69 4.79 5.64
C CYS A 101 15.06 4.49 6.24
N GLN A 102 15.11 3.73 7.33
CA GLN A 102 16.37 3.28 7.94
C GLN A 102 17.18 2.39 6.97
N THR A 103 16.54 1.45 6.31
CA THR A 103 17.18 0.57 5.31
C THR A 103 17.77 1.36 4.14
N LEU A 104 17.07 2.41 3.72
CA LEU A 104 17.50 3.29 2.62
C LEU A 104 18.49 4.39 3.06
N GLY A 105 18.77 4.50 4.35
CA GLY A 105 19.66 5.55 4.89
C GLY A 105 19.09 6.98 4.76
N ILE A 106 17.77 7.12 4.76
CA ILE A 106 17.06 8.41 4.64
C ILE A 106 16.24 8.72 5.90
N SER A 107 15.94 10.00 6.11
CA SER A 107 14.97 10.42 7.11
C SER A 107 13.54 10.19 6.63
N THR A 108 12.59 9.94 7.55
CA THR A 108 11.16 9.92 7.23
C THR A 108 10.67 11.24 6.63
N GLN A 109 11.36 12.36 6.90
CA GLN A 109 11.08 13.66 6.30
C GLN A 109 11.38 13.70 4.78
N GLN A 110 12.14 12.75 4.27
CA GLN A 110 12.42 12.58 2.83
C GLN A 110 11.47 11.58 2.16
N ALA A 111 10.48 11.07 2.90
CA ALA A 111 9.48 10.15 2.40
C ALA A 111 8.13 10.85 2.21
N ALA A 112 7.41 10.43 1.18
CA ALA A 112 5.99 10.74 1.01
C ALA A 112 5.15 9.51 1.35
N ALA A 113 4.04 9.70 2.06
CA ALA A 113 3.09 8.64 2.37
C ALA A 113 1.69 9.04 1.89
N MET A 114 1.02 8.10 1.22
CA MET A 114 -0.31 8.31 0.66
C MET A 114 -1.30 7.29 1.24
N GLY A 115 -2.52 7.74 1.51
CA GLY A 115 -3.58 6.89 2.03
C GLY A 115 -4.96 7.51 1.88
N ASP A 116 -6.00 6.70 2.12
CA ASP A 116 -7.41 7.08 2.02
C ASP A 116 -8.18 6.89 3.34
N GLY A 117 -7.63 6.14 4.27
CA GLY A 117 -8.28 5.69 5.48
C GLY A 117 -7.61 6.11 6.78
N ALA A 118 -8.36 6.06 7.88
CA ALA A 118 -7.84 6.37 9.22
C ALA A 118 -6.68 5.46 9.65
N ASN A 119 -6.60 4.26 9.09
CA ASN A 119 -5.52 3.31 9.33
C ASN A 119 -4.19 3.71 8.66
N ASP A 120 -4.20 4.72 7.79
CA ASP A 120 -3.01 5.26 7.12
C ASP A 120 -2.42 6.48 7.86
N LEU A 121 -3.22 7.12 8.70
CA LEU A 121 -2.86 8.39 9.34
C LEU A 121 -1.56 8.33 10.14
N LEU A 122 -1.30 7.25 10.88
CA LEU A 122 -0.08 7.14 11.67
C LEU A 122 1.18 7.09 10.78
N MET A 123 1.09 6.41 9.65
CA MET A 123 2.16 6.40 8.64
C MET A 123 2.28 7.76 7.95
N MET A 124 1.15 8.34 7.53
CA MET A 124 1.10 9.63 6.85
C MET A 124 1.69 10.75 7.71
N ASN A 125 1.35 10.78 9.01
CA ASN A 125 1.86 11.79 9.95
C ASN A 125 3.35 11.63 10.28
N ALA A 126 3.93 10.46 10.05
CA ALA A 126 5.36 10.20 10.24
C ALA A 126 6.20 10.59 9.02
N ALA A 127 5.61 10.76 7.85
CA ALA A 127 6.28 11.12 6.61
C ALA A 127 6.43 12.65 6.47
N GLY A 128 7.45 13.08 5.72
CA GLY A 128 7.66 14.48 5.39
C GLY A 128 6.56 15.09 4.51
N LEU A 129 5.96 14.27 3.64
CA LEU A 129 4.79 14.65 2.86
C LEU A 129 3.69 13.60 3.02
N SER A 130 2.51 14.03 3.48
CA SER A 130 1.32 13.18 3.53
C SER A 130 0.30 13.60 2.47
N ILE A 131 -0.19 12.62 1.70
CA ILE A 131 -1.12 12.83 0.58
C ILE A 131 -2.40 12.03 0.85
N ALA A 132 -3.52 12.70 0.98
CA ALA A 132 -4.83 12.07 1.09
C ALA A 132 -5.39 11.85 -0.33
N TYR A 133 -5.47 10.59 -0.79
CA TYR A 133 -5.96 10.24 -2.12
C TYR A 133 -7.39 9.73 -2.06
N HIS A 134 -8.33 10.48 -2.67
CA HIS A 134 -9.78 10.18 -2.62
C HIS A 134 -10.27 9.80 -1.21
N ALA A 135 -9.69 10.45 -0.22
CA ALA A 135 -9.83 10.09 1.19
C ALA A 135 -11.10 10.69 1.81
N LYS A 136 -11.49 10.10 2.93
CA LYS A 136 -12.56 10.62 3.78
C LYS A 136 -12.21 12.01 4.32
N PRO A 137 -13.20 12.90 4.59
CA PRO A 137 -12.95 14.27 5.08
C PRO A 137 -12.02 14.33 6.29
N ALA A 138 -12.18 13.43 7.26
CA ALA A 138 -11.34 13.36 8.47
C ALA A 138 -9.86 13.01 8.18
N VAL A 139 -9.59 12.28 7.11
CA VAL A 139 -8.21 11.96 6.67
C VAL A 139 -7.62 13.16 5.91
N ARG A 140 -8.42 13.77 5.03
CA ARG A 140 -7.99 14.97 4.30
C ARG A 140 -7.61 16.13 5.21
N ALA A 141 -8.35 16.30 6.31
CA ALA A 141 -8.09 17.35 7.29
C ALA A 141 -6.77 17.19 8.05
N GLN A 142 -6.17 16.00 8.04
CA GLN A 142 -4.92 15.67 8.74
C GLN A 142 -3.73 15.49 7.80
N ALA A 143 -3.94 15.46 6.49
CA ALA A 143 -2.87 15.35 5.51
C ALA A 143 -2.33 16.73 5.10
N HIS A 144 -1.07 16.78 4.66
CA HIS A 144 -0.47 18.00 4.13
C HIS A 144 -1.15 18.46 2.84
N THR A 145 -1.61 17.52 2.01
CA THR A 145 -2.31 17.80 0.75
C THR A 145 -3.29 16.68 0.41
N ALA A 146 -4.20 16.95 -0.53
CA ALA A 146 -5.19 15.98 -0.96
C ALA A 146 -5.39 15.99 -2.47
N LEU A 147 -5.52 14.81 -3.05
CA LEU A 147 -5.90 14.56 -4.44
C LEU A 147 -7.32 13.99 -4.46
N ASN A 148 -8.32 14.81 -4.79
CA ASN A 148 -9.73 14.43 -4.71
C ASN A 148 -10.41 14.24 -6.07
N HIS A 149 -9.84 14.81 -7.14
CA HIS A 149 -10.50 14.89 -8.45
C HIS A 149 -9.60 14.44 -9.61
N CYS A 150 -8.33 14.13 -9.34
CA CYS A 150 -7.38 13.63 -10.34
C CYS A 150 -7.04 12.16 -10.09
N SER A 151 -6.43 11.53 -11.09
CA SER A 151 -5.86 10.20 -11.00
C SER A 151 -4.55 10.20 -10.21
N LEU A 152 -3.99 9.01 -9.94
CA LEU A 152 -2.81 8.85 -9.09
C LEU A 152 -1.57 9.56 -9.64
N ASP A 153 -1.44 9.72 -10.95
CA ASP A 153 -0.35 10.46 -11.59
C ASP A 153 -0.31 11.96 -11.22
N GLY A 154 -1.38 12.51 -10.67
CA GLY A 154 -1.36 13.84 -10.04
C GLY A 154 -0.32 13.98 -8.91
N VAL A 155 0.14 12.87 -8.33
CA VAL A 155 1.25 12.85 -7.36
C VAL A 155 2.55 13.39 -7.98
N LEU A 156 2.81 13.14 -9.26
CA LEU A 156 4.01 13.62 -9.94
C LEU A 156 4.11 15.14 -9.90
N ALA A 157 3.00 15.82 -10.14
CA ALA A 157 2.94 17.29 -10.06
C ALA A 157 3.21 17.80 -8.64
N LEU A 158 2.70 17.10 -7.59
CA LEU A 158 2.97 17.46 -6.20
C LEU A 158 4.45 17.31 -5.82
N LEU A 159 5.14 16.35 -6.43
CA LEU A 159 6.56 16.10 -6.18
C LEU A 159 7.47 16.89 -7.10
N GLY A 160 6.92 17.65 -8.06
CA GLY A 160 7.68 18.42 -9.03
C GLY A 160 8.46 17.54 -10.02
N VAL A 161 7.99 16.32 -10.30
CA VAL A 161 8.60 15.40 -11.25
C VAL A 161 7.70 15.23 -12.48
N SER A 162 8.31 15.05 -13.65
CA SER A 162 7.57 14.83 -14.90
C SER A 162 7.12 13.38 -15.05
N ALA A 163 6.06 13.16 -15.82
CA ALA A 163 5.75 11.84 -16.34
C ALA A 163 6.90 11.32 -17.22
N ALA A 164 7.11 10.02 -17.20
CA ALA A 164 8.11 9.35 -18.06
C ALA A 164 7.64 9.29 -19.50
#